data_d1535637f8fdb5bcc1fefbdbab49bc16
#
_entry.id   d1535637f8fdb5bcc1fefbdbab49bc16
#
_cell.length_a   1.000
_cell.length_b   1.000
_cell.length_c   1.000
_cell.angle_alpha   90.00
_cell.angle_beta   90.00
_cell.angle_gamma   90.00
#
_symmetry.space_group_name_H-M   'P 1'
#
loop_
_entity.id
_entity.type
_entity.pdbx_description
1 polymer ?
#
loop_
_entity_poly.entity_id
_entity_poly.type
_entity_poly.pdbx_seq_one_letter_code
_entity_poly.pdbx_strand_id
1 'polypeptide(L)'
;MEEALAEQNRTINILSAENERNRIGRDLHDTLGHTFAMMSLKTELALKQMDKEQYEAARKNLEELNQISRDSMYEVREIVNKLKYRTVAEELLELERLFDLSDIVLTVDSSLDLESLSPVSQSTLSMVLRELANNVIKHSQADSCQIRLRRDHGIVLEFEDDGCGFKEVTGQELHSIRERLSLVDGDLEILSQSHP
;
A
#
# COMPACT_ATOMS: atom_id res chain seq x y z
N MET A 1 12.36 -31.03 16.47
CA MET A 1 13.21 -29.94 15.95
C MET A 1 12.39 -29.03 15.02
N GLU A 2 11.58 -29.57 14.13
CA GLU A 2 10.70 -28.79 13.23
C GLU A 2 9.60 -28.02 13.96
N GLU A 3 8.97 -28.59 14.99
CA GLU A 3 7.95 -27.90 15.79
C GLU A 3 8.50 -26.67 16.57
N ALA A 4 9.72 -26.79 17.08
CA ALA A 4 10.37 -25.68 17.78
C ALA A 4 10.74 -24.51 16.82
N LEU A 5 11.10 -24.83 15.59
CA LEU A 5 11.39 -23.86 14.56
C LEU A 5 10.09 -23.16 14.09
N ALA A 6 9.00 -23.90 13.95
CA ALA A 6 7.69 -23.36 13.60
C ALA A 6 7.14 -22.42 14.70
N GLU A 7 7.35 -22.74 15.98
CA GLU A 7 6.98 -21.91 17.13
C GLU A 7 7.81 -20.61 17.19
N GLN A 8 9.13 -20.71 16.94
CA GLN A 8 10.01 -19.55 16.86
C GLN A 8 9.61 -18.61 15.69
N ASN A 9 9.33 -19.16 14.53
CA ASN A 9 8.87 -18.38 13.39
C ASN A 9 7.52 -17.69 13.65
N ARG A 10 6.59 -18.37 14.34
CA ARG A 10 5.33 -17.74 14.78
C ARG A 10 5.58 -16.57 15.72
N THR A 11 6.47 -16.74 16.69
CA THR A 11 6.79 -15.69 17.66
C THR A 11 7.46 -14.48 17.00
N ILE A 12 8.40 -14.73 16.07
CA ILE A 12 9.06 -13.67 15.29
C ILE A 12 8.05 -12.92 14.44
N ASN A 13 7.11 -13.60 13.79
CA ASN A 13 6.08 -12.98 12.97
C ASN A 13 5.11 -12.10 13.79
N ILE A 14 4.72 -12.55 14.97
CA ILE A 14 3.88 -11.78 15.91
C ILE A 14 4.62 -10.53 16.37
N LEU A 15 5.89 -10.66 16.79
CA LEU A 15 6.71 -9.55 17.24
C LEU A 15 6.99 -8.54 16.11
N SER A 16 7.18 -9.01 14.89
CA SER A 16 7.37 -8.15 13.70
C SER A 16 6.12 -7.36 13.39
N ALA A 17 4.95 -7.99 13.43
CA ALA A 17 3.66 -7.31 13.22
C ALA A 17 3.36 -6.28 14.32
N GLU A 18 3.72 -6.59 15.56
CA GLU A 18 3.56 -5.69 16.71
C GLU A 18 4.52 -4.50 16.65
N ASN A 19 5.76 -4.71 16.23
CA ASN A 19 6.74 -3.65 16.00
C ASN A 19 6.30 -2.72 14.86
N GLU A 20 5.80 -3.25 13.76
CA GLU A 20 5.29 -2.46 12.64
C GLU A 20 4.07 -1.64 13.06
N ARG A 21 3.13 -2.24 13.80
CA ARG A 21 1.98 -1.53 14.35
C ARG A 21 2.40 -0.39 15.29
N ASN A 22 3.41 -0.61 16.14
CA ASN A 22 3.94 0.41 17.03
C ASN A 22 4.70 1.52 16.29
N ARG A 23 5.39 1.19 15.20
CA ARG A 23 6.04 2.16 14.31
C ARG A 23 5.01 3.05 13.65
N ILE A 24 4.00 2.45 13.04
CA ILE A 24 2.92 3.18 12.36
C ILE A 24 2.15 4.05 13.38
N GLY A 25 1.92 3.56 14.59
CA GLY A 25 1.28 4.35 15.66
C GLY A 25 2.08 5.62 16.01
N ARG A 26 3.40 5.55 16.01
CA ARG A 26 4.28 6.72 16.23
C ARG A 26 4.25 7.66 15.02
N ASP A 27 4.40 7.14 13.81
CA ASP A 27 4.37 7.93 12.58
C ASP A 27 3.02 8.67 12.45
N LEU A 28 1.92 8.01 12.81
CA LEU A 28 0.59 8.61 12.84
C LEU A 28 0.49 9.71 13.89
N HIS A 29 0.99 9.46 15.10
CA HIS A 29 0.96 10.44 16.19
C HIS A 29 1.78 11.68 15.85
N ASP A 30 2.94 11.53 15.26
CA ASP A 30 3.82 12.63 14.88
C ASP A 30 3.22 13.45 13.72
N THR A 31 2.68 12.79 12.70
CA THR A 31 2.01 13.46 11.58
C THR A 31 0.77 14.22 12.05
N LEU A 32 -0.10 13.57 12.84
CA LEU A 32 -1.32 14.19 13.36
C LEU A 32 -1.01 15.32 14.35
N GLY A 33 -0.01 15.14 15.22
CA GLY A 33 0.40 16.14 16.18
C GLY A 33 0.85 17.43 15.50
N HIS A 34 1.69 17.33 14.47
CA HIS A 34 2.13 18.45 13.67
C HIS A 34 0.96 19.14 12.93
N THR A 35 0.09 18.34 12.33
CA THR A 35 -1.08 18.86 11.61
C THR A 35 -2.04 19.62 12.52
N PHE A 36 -2.37 19.06 13.69
CA PHE A 36 -3.25 19.74 14.65
C PHE A 36 -2.63 21.03 15.19
N ALA A 37 -1.32 21.05 15.42
CA ALA A 37 -0.62 22.28 15.81
C ALA A 37 -0.73 23.36 14.74
N MET A 38 -0.54 23.01 13.47
CA MET A 38 -0.70 23.92 12.34
C MET A 38 -2.15 24.42 12.20
N MET A 39 -3.14 23.53 12.37
CA MET A 39 -4.56 23.91 12.35
C MET A 39 -4.89 24.91 13.46
N SER A 40 -4.41 24.66 14.68
CA SER A 40 -4.62 25.58 15.83
C SER A 40 -4.01 26.94 15.55
N LEU A 41 -2.76 26.97 15.07
CA LEU A 41 -2.08 28.24 14.76
C LEU A 41 -2.82 29.04 13.68
N LYS A 42 -3.28 28.39 12.61
CA LYS A 42 -4.03 29.06 11.53
C LYS A 42 -5.39 29.56 12.00
N THR A 43 -6.04 28.82 12.87
CA THR A 43 -7.32 29.23 13.48
C THR A 43 -7.13 30.48 14.36
N GLU A 44 -6.11 30.48 15.23
CA GLU A 44 -5.78 31.65 16.05
C GLU A 44 -5.42 32.88 15.21
N LEU A 45 -4.67 32.67 14.14
CA LEU A 45 -4.28 33.75 13.23
C LEU A 45 -5.51 34.36 12.52
N ALA A 46 -6.40 33.50 12.03
CA ALA A 46 -7.65 33.90 11.38
C ALA A 46 -8.54 34.71 12.35
N LEU A 47 -8.68 34.28 13.62
CA LEU A 47 -9.43 35.00 14.63
C LEU A 47 -8.84 36.40 14.91
N LYS A 48 -7.50 36.48 15.09
CA LYS A 48 -6.81 37.78 15.30
C LYS A 48 -6.94 38.72 14.10
N GLN A 49 -6.98 38.17 12.89
CA GLN A 49 -7.20 38.97 11.68
C GLN A 49 -8.64 39.46 11.57
N MET A 50 -9.62 38.65 11.98
CA MET A 50 -11.03 39.07 12.07
C MET A 50 -11.22 40.22 13.07
N ASP A 51 -10.58 40.13 14.24
CA ASP A 51 -10.61 41.21 15.25
C ASP A 51 -10.01 42.52 14.74
N LYS A 52 -9.12 42.44 13.76
CA LYS A 52 -8.49 43.58 13.08
C LYS A 52 -9.19 43.99 11.77
N GLU A 53 -10.37 43.44 11.50
CA GLU A 53 -11.15 43.68 10.29
C GLU A 53 -10.42 43.29 8.98
N GLN A 54 -9.40 42.43 9.08
CA GLN A 54 -8.62 41.91 7.94
C GLN A 54 -9.29 40.64 7.34
N TYR A 55 -10.49 40.80 6.86
CA TYR A 55 -11.36 39.66 6.46
C TYR A 55 -10.78 38.82 5.33
N GLU A 56 -10.15 39.44 4.33
CA GLU A 56 -9.53 38.65 3.22
C GLU A 56 -8.36 37.80 3.69
N ALA A 57 -7.54 38.30 4.61
CA ALA A 57 -6.44 37.54 5.18
C ALA A 57 -6.95 36.39 6.08
N ALA A 58 -7.98 36.63 6.86
CA ALA A 58 -8.65 35.63 7.68
C ALA A 58 -9.24 34.52 6.81
N ARG A 59 -9.94 34.89 5.73
CA ARG A 59 -10.51 33.96 4.77
C ARG A 59 -9.45 33.05 4.15
N LYS A 60 -8.33 33.63 3.70
CA LYS A 60 -7.23 32.84 3.14
C LYS A 60 -6.68 31.83 4.15
N ASN A 61 -6.51 32.17 5.42
CA ASN A 61 -6.08 31.24 6.45
C ASN A 61 -7.10 30.13 6.69
N LEU A 62 -8.40 30.40 6.61
CA LEU A 62 -9.45 29.38 6.73
C LEU A 62 -9.50 28.46 5.50
N GLU A 63 -9.25 28.98 4.30
CA GLU A 63 -9.14 28.18 3.09
C GLU A 63 -7.92 27.21 3.15
N GLU A 64 -6.78 27.72 3.62
CA GLU A 64 -5.58 26.90 3.84
C GLU A 64 -5.80 25.86 4.94
N LEU A 65 -6.52 26.18 6.02
CA LEU A 65 -6.91 25.26 7.07
C LEU A 65 -7.78 24.11 6.51
N ASN A 66 -8.73 24.45 5.64
CA ASN A 66 -9.60 23.46 5.01
C ASN A 66 -8.79 22.50 4.12
N GLN A 67 -7.79 23.03 3.38
CA GLN A 67 -6.90 22.22 2.57
C GLN A 67 -6.06 21.28 3.46
N ILE A 68 -5.41 21.79 4.51
CA ILE A 68 -4.65 20.98 5.46
C ILE A 68 -5.52 19.85 6.05
N SER A 69 -6.77 20.15 6.40
CA SER A 69 -7.70 19.16 6.91
C SER A 69 -7.98 18.02 5.91
N ARG A 70 -8.21 18.37 4.64
CA ARG A 70 -8.46 17.38 3.59
C ARG A 70 -7.23 16.49 3.34
N ASP A 71 -6.06 17.11 3.23
CA ASP A 71 -4.80 16.40 2.96
C ASP A 71 -4.48 15.44 4.11
N SER A 72 -4.65 15.90 5.36
CA SER A 72 -4.44 15.05 6.53
C SER A 72 -5.44 13.90 6.63
N MET A 73 -6.70 14.11 6.28
CA MET A 73 -7.69 13.03 6.23
C MET A 73 -7.33 11.99 5.16
N TYR A 74 -6.76 12.41 4.03
CA TYR A 74 -6.26 11.50 3.02
C TYR A 74 -5.08 10.68 3.55
N GLU A 75 -4.07 11.33 4.14
CA GLU A 75 -2.91 10.65 4.74
C GLU A 75 -3.31 9.64 5.82
N VAL A 76 -4.22 10.01 6.72
CA VAL A 76 -4.74 9.11 7.76
C VAL A 76 -5.44 7.89 7.14
N ARG A 77 -6.24 8.08 6.09
CA ARG A 77 -6.89 6.96 5.40
C ARG A 77 -5.87 6.04 4.75
N GLU A 78 -4.83 6.57 4.13
CA GLU A 78 -3.74 5.78 3.57
C GLU A 78 -3.03 4.95 4.65
N ILE A 79 -2.72 5.55 5.80
CA ILE A 79 -2.08 4.84 6.91
C ILE A 79 -3.02 3.74 7.46
N VAL A 80 -4.30 4.05 7.67
CA VAL A 80 -5.29 3.07 8.15
C VAL A 80 -5.49 1.93 7.14
N ASN A 81 -5.48 2.24 5.85
CA ASN A 81 -5.58 1.21 4.80
C ASN A 81 -4.34 0.29 4.77
N LYS A 82 -3.16 0.83 5.06
CA LYS A 82 -1.94 0.02 5.24
C LYS A 82 -2.00 -0.88 6.49
N LEU A 83 -2.78 -0.49 7.51
CA LEU A 83 -2.97 -1.27 8.75
C LEU A 83 -4.04 -2.36 8.65
N LYS A 84 -4.96 -2.25 7.70
CA LYS A 84 -5.96 -3.30 7.48
C LYS A 84 -5.29 -4.48 6.80
N TYR A 85 -5.17 -5.57 7.54
CA TYR A 85 -4.89 -6.88 6.95
C TYR A 85 -6.09 -7.26 6.07
N ARG A 86 -5.98 -6.97 4.78
CA ARG A 86 -6.95 -7.50 3.82
C ARG A 86 -6.56 -8.94 3.49
N THR A 87 -7.55 -9.79 3.34
CA THR A 87 -7.35 -11.10 2.74
C THR A 87 -6.98 -10.94 1.27
N VAL A 88 -6.36 -11.95 0.67
CA VAL A 88 -6.06 -11.92 -0.77
C VAL A 88 -7.33 -11.74 -1.60
N ALA A 89 -8.43 -12.36 -1.19
CA ALA A 89 -9.72 -12.22 -1.86
C ALA A 89 -10.25 -10.77 -1.82
N GLU A 90 -10.19 -10.12 -0.65
CA GLU A 90 -10.58 -8.70 -0.50
C GLU A 90 -9.68 -7.77 -1.30
N GLU A 91 -8.37 -8.07 -1.38
CA GLU A 91 -7.44 -7.28 -2.16
C GLU A 91 -7.73 -7.40 -3.66
N LEU A 92 -7.97 -8.61 -4.18
CA LEU A 92 -8.32 -8.83 -5.58
C LEU A 92 -9.58 -8.06 -5.98
N LEU A 93 -10.62 -8.06 -5.14
CA LEU A 93 -11.85 -7.27 -5.39
C LEU A 93 -11.59 -5.76 -5.45
N GLU A 94 -10.67 -5.27 -4.61
CA GLU A 94 -10.30 -3.86 -4.65
C GLU A 94 -9.48 -3.51 -5.89
N LEU A 95 -8.58 -4.43 -6.30
CA LEU A 95 -7.80 -4.26 -7.52
C LEU A 95 -8.69 -4.22 -8.76
N GLU A 96 -9.71 -5.08 -8.85
CA GLU A 96 -10.69 -5.03 -9.94
C GLU A 96 -11.29 -3.63 -10.08
N ARG A 97 -11.70 -3.01 -8.97
CA ARG A 97 -12.25 -1.65 -8.97
C ARG A 97 -11.24 -0.59 -9.39
N LEU A 98 -9.99 -0.69 -8.90
CA LEU A 98 -8.93 0.27 -9.22
C LEU A 98 -8.53 0.22 -10.68
N PHE A 99 -8.43 -0.98 -11.25
CA PHE A 99 -8.11 -1.18 -12.65
C PHE A 99 -9.26 -0.71 -13.55
N ASP A 100 -10.51 -0.98 -13.18
CA ASP A 100 -11.69 -0.48 -13.89
C ASP A 100 -11.74 1.06 -13.90
N LEU A 101 -11.45 1.71 -12.77
CA LEU A 101 -11.34 3.17 -12.69
C LEU A 101 -10.17 3.77 -13.50
N SER A 102 -9.21 2.95 -13.86
CA SER A 102 -8.02 3.33 -14.63
C SER A 102 -8.11 2.93 -16.11
N ASP A 103 -9.27 2.42 -16.55
CA ASP A 103 -9.52 1.91 -17.90
C ASP A 103 -8.56 0.75 -18.29
N ILE A 104 -8.07 -0.03 -17.32
CA ILE A 104 -7.20 -1.18 -17.53
C ILE A 104 -8.01 -2.47 -17.31
N VAL A 105 -7.97 -3.39 -18.27
CA VAL A 105 -8.67 -4.66 -18.17
C VAL A 105 -7.90 -5.63 -17.26
N LEU A 106 -8.46 -5.98 -16.10
CA LEU A 106 -7.89 -6.97 -15.21
C LEU A 106 -8.50 -8.36 -15.42
N THR A 107 -7.64 -9.36 -15.58
CA THR A 107 -8.04 -10.78 -15.60
C THR A 107 -7.41 -11.50 -14.42
N VAL A 108 -8.22 -12.17 -13.61
CA VAL A 108 -7.75 -12.94 -12.44
C VAL A 108 -8.07 -14.42 -12.65
N ASP A 109 -7.04 -15.25 -12.58
CA ASP A 109 -7.15 -16.71 -12.61
C ASP A 109 -6.53 -17.31 -11.33
N SER A 110 -7.35 -17.92 -10.49
CA SER A 110 -6.88 -18.48 -9.23
C SER A 110 -7.37 -19.94 -9.10
N SER A 111 -6.41 -20.85 -9.08
CA SER A 111 -6.63 -22.24 -8.67
C SER A 111 -6.29 -22.49 -7.19
N LEU A 112 -5.93 -21.41 -6.46
CA LEU A 112 -5.54 -21.46 -5.06
C LEU A 112 -6.78 -21.28 -4.16
N ASP A 113 -6.90 -22.16 -3.15
CA ASP A 113 -7.87 -21.94 -2.08
C ASP A 113 -7.36 -20.81 -1.17
N LEU A 114 -7.88 -19.60 -1.41
CA LEU A 114 -7.44 -18.39 -0.74
C LEU A 114 -7.80 -18.39 0.76
N GLU A 115 -8.87 -19.07 1.16
CA GLU A 115 -9.28 -19.13 2.57
C GLU A 115 -8.36 -20.02 3.41
N SER A 116 -7.70 -20.99 2.79
CA SER A 116 -6.77 -21.91 3.47
C SER A 116 -5.38 -21.33 3.71
N LEU A 117 -5.10 -20.11 3.22
CA LEU A 117 -3.81 -19.46 3.38
C LEU A 117 -3.55 -19.04 4.82
N SER A 118 -2.30 -19.18 5.27
CA SER A 118 -1.88 -18.66 6.56
C SER A 118 -2.05 -17.13 6.63
N PRO A 119 -2.25 -16.53 7.82
CA PRO A 119 -2.34 -15.08 7.96
C PRO A 119 -1.12 -14.34 7.39
N VAL A 120 0.07 -14.94 7.50
CA VAL A 120 1.32 -14.38 6.95
C VAL A 120 1.28 -14.39 5.41
N SER A 121 0.88 -15.51 4.80
CA SER A 121 0.74 -15.62 3.35
C SER A 121 -0.33 -14.66 2.82
N GLN A 122 -1.47 -14.56 3.51
CA GLN A 122 -2.53 -13.59 3.18
C GLN A 122 -1.99 -12.16 3.14
N SER A 123 -1.31 -11.75 4.22
CA SER A 123 -0.76 -10.40 4.33
C SER A 123 0.31 -10.12 3.27
N THR A 124 1.25 -11.04 3.10
CA THR A 124 2.35 -10.87 2.13
C THR A 124 1.82 -10.76 0.71
N LEU A 125 0.95 -11.68 0.29
CA LEU A 125 0.36 -11.67 -1.06
C LEU A 125 -0.48 -10.43 -1.31
N SER A 126 -1.32 -10.01 -0.35
CA SER A 126 -2.13 -8.79 -0.50
C SER A 126 -1.27 -7.53 -0.67
N MET A 127 -0.16 -7.44 0.08
CA MET A 127 0.77 -6.31 -0.04
C MET A 127 1.53 -6.33 -1.38
N VAL A 128 1.97 -7.51 -1.83
CA VAL A 128 2.66 -7.68 -3.12
C VAL A 128 1.72 -7.32 -4.27
N LEU A 129 0.49 -7.85 -4.26
CA LEU A 129 -0.52 -7.54 -5.26
C LEU A 129 -0.80 -6.04 -5.36
N ARG A 130 -0.96 -5.36 -4.23
CA ARG A 130 -1.19 -3.92 -4.17
C ARG A 130 -0.02 -3.11 -4.74
N GLU A 131 1.21 -3.49 -4.39
CA GLU A 131 2.41 -2.81 -4.87
C GLU A 131 2.57 -2.97 -6.38
N LEU A 132 2.38 -4.20 -6.91
CA LEU A 132 2.43 -4.47 -8.34
C LEU A 132 1.35 -3.69 -9.09
N ALA A 133 0.11 -3.71 -8.61
CA ALA A 133 -1.00 -2.97 -9.21
C ALA A 133 -0.74 -1.46 -9.23
N ASN A 134 -0.24 -0.88 -8.13
CA ASN A 134 0.12 0.52 -8.08
C ASN A 134 1.22 0.88 -9.09
N ASN A 135 2.20 -0.01 -9.30
CA ASN A 135 3.24 0.20 -10.29
C ASN A 135 2.68 0.18 -11.71
N VAL A 136 1.77 -0.74 -12.02
CA VAL A 136 1.09 -0.77 -13.33
C VAL A 136 0.30 0.51 -13.55
N ILE A 137 -0.60 0.86 -12.65
CA ILE A 137 -1.47 2.04 -12.78
C ILE A 137 -0.66 3.34 -12.95
N LYS A 138 0.47 3.47 -12.24
CA LYS A 138 1.26 4.71 -12.25
C LYS A 138 2.30 4.78 -13.36
N HIS A 139 2.80 3.65 -13.84
CA HIS A 139 4.06 3.65 -14.60
C HIS A 139 4.03 2.82 -15.87
N SER A 140 3.14 1.80 -16.00
CA SER A 140 3.26 0.85 -17.10
C SER A 140 2.62 1.32 -18.40
N GLN A 141 1.61 2.19 -18.34
CA GLN A 141 0.77 2.55 -19.49
C GLN A 141 0.12 1.32 -20.16
N ALA A 142 -0.19 0.30 -19.36
CA ALA A 142 -0.82 -0.92 -19.82
C ALA A 142 -2.30 -0.73 -20.12
N ASP A 143 -2.81 -1.45 -21.11
CA ASP A 143 -4.23 -1.58 -21.39
C ASP A 143 -4.85 -2.81 -20.70
N SER A 144 -4.01 -3.82 -20.41
CA SER A 144 -4.44 -5.04 -19.74
C SER A 144 -3.43 -5.57 -18.72
N CYS A 145 -3.96 -6.26 -17.71
CA CYS A 145 -3.19 -6.91 -16.68
C CYS A 145 -3.77 -8.28 -16.36
N GLN A 146 -2.92 -9.26 -16.12
CA GLN A 146 -3.30 -10.61 -15.74
C GLN A 146 -2.65 -11.02 -14.44
N ILE A 147 -3.45 -11.58 -13.53
CA ILE A 147 -2.99 -12.14 -12.26
C ILE A 147 -3.33 -13.63 -12.26
N ARG A 148 -2.32 -14.48 -12.00
CA ARG A 148 -2.51 -15.93 -11.82
C ARG A 148 -1.98 -16.35 -10.45
N LEU A 149 -2.81 -17.07 -9.70
CA LEU A 149 -2.47 -17.64 -8.40
C LEU A 149 -2.59 -19.15 -8.45
N ARG A 150 -1.50 -19.86 -8.20
CA ARG A 150 -1.48 -21.32 -8.21
C ARG A 150 -0.59 -21.88 -7.10
N ARG A 151 -0.75 -23.18 -6.83
CA ARG A 151 0.12 -23.94 -5.92
C ARG A 151 1.03 -24.85 -6.74
N ASP A 152 2.34 -24.66 -6.56
CA ASP A 152 3.36 -25.50 -7.20
C ASP A 152 4.56 -25.57 -6.24
N HIS A 153 4.65 -26.65 -5.43
CA HIS A 153 5.60 -26.78 -4.30
C HIS A 153 5.60 -25.63 -3.29
N GLY A 154 4.86 -24.58 -3.54
CA GLY A 154 4.66 -23.37 -2.78
C GLY A 154 3.50 -22.57 -3.36
N ILE A 155 3.41 -21.28 -3.01
CA ILE A 155 2.46 -20.35 -3.61
C ILE A 155 3.19 -19.61 -4.74
N VAL A 156 2.62 -19.66 -5.94
CA VAL A 156 3.11 -18.91 -7.11
C VAL A 156 2.10 -17.84 -7.47
N LEU A 157 2.57 -16.60 -7.48
CA LEU A 157 1.86 -15.44 -8.00
C LEU A 157 2.55 -15.00 -9.29
N GLU A 158 1.84 -15.05 -10.40
CA GLU A 158 2.25 -14.45 -11.66
C GLU A 158 1.44 -13.17 -11.87
N PHE A 159 2.13 -12.09 -12.19
CA PHE A 159 1.54 -10.78 -12.43
C PHE A 159 2.13 -10.24 -13.72
N GLU A 160 1.30 -10.06 -14.73
CA GLU A 160 1.70 -9.72 -16.09
C GLU A 160 0.90 -8.50 -16.56
N ASP A 161 1.56 -7.53 -17.15
CA ASP A 161 0.94 -6.39 -17.82
C ASP A 161 1.51 -6.21 -19.23
N ASP A 162 0.74 -5.61 -20.12
CA ASP A 162 1.11 -5.32 -21.50
C ASP A 162 1.72 -3.91 -21.69
N GLY A 163 2.18 -3.30 -20.62
CA GLY A 163 2.71 -1.95 -20.63
C GLY A 163 4.14 -1.83 -21.14
N CYS A 164 4.77 -0.69 -20.87
CA CYS A 164 6.10 -0.36 -21.43
C CYS A 164 7.25 -1.17 -20.80
N GLY A 165 7.00 -1.94 -19.73
CA GLY A 165 8.01 -2.72 -19.05
C GLY A 165 9.13 -1.89 -18.41
N PHE A 166 10.17 -2.57 -17.95
CA PHE A 166 11.38 -1.91 -17.43
C PHE A 166 12.39 -1.70 -18.56
N LYS A 167 12.98 -0.51 -18.64
CA LYS A 167 14.01 -0.19 -19.65
C LYS A 167 15.26 -1.05 -19.50
N GLU A 168 15.67 -1.28 -18.26
CA GLU A 168 16.76 -2.19 -17.87
C GLU A 168 16.35 -2.86 -16.55
N VAL A 169 16.57 -4.16 -16.42
CA VAL A 169 16.37 -4.88 -15.17
C VAL A 169 17.70 -4.98 -14.45
N THR A 170 17.89 -4.11 -13.46
CA THR A 170 19.16 -4.01 -12.68
C THR A 170 19.15 -4.90 -11.43
N GLY A 171 18.00 -5.48 -11.09
CA GLY A 171 17.78 -6.27 -9.88
C GLY A 171 17.42 -5.43 -8.64
N GLN A 172 17.35 -4.11 -8.77
CA GLN A 172 16.88 -3.21 -7.71
C GLN A 172 15.39 -2.84 -7.83
N GLU A 173 14.80 -3.18 -8.96
CA GLU A 173 13.38 -2.99 -9.20
C GLU A 173 12.58 -3.81 -8.18
N LEU A 174 11.46 -3.23 -7.75
CA LEU A 174 10.56 -3.85 -6.79
C LEU A 174 11.25 -4.25 -5.46
N HIS A 175 12.21 -3.43 -5.02
CA HIS A 175 12.99 -3.69 -3.79
C HIS A 175 12.09 -3.93 -2.57
N SER A 176 11.03 -3.15 -2.42
CA SER A 176 10.04 -3.33 -1.34
C SER A 176 9.34 -4.70 -1.37
N ILE A 177 9.12 -5.25 -2.57
CA ILE A 177 8.56 -6.59 -2.74
C ILE A 177 9.59 -7.65 -2.36
N ARG A 178 10.84 -7.51 -2.80
CA ARG A 178 11.92 -8.45 -2.43
C ARG A 178 12.15 -8.53 -0.94
N GLU A 179 12.18 -7.38 -0.24
CA GLU A 179 12.30 -7.34 1.21
C GLU A 179 11.15 -8.07 1.91
N ARG A 180 9.92 -7.92 1.42
CA ARG A 180 8.75 -8.60 1.99
C ARG A 180 8.77 -10.10 1.74
N LEU A 181 9.15 -10.52 0.54
CA LEU A 181 9.24 -11.93 0.17
C LEU A 181 10.34 -12.64 0.98
N SER A 182 11.46 -11.98 1.30
CA SER A 182 12.50 -12.56 2.13
C SER A 182 12.02 -12.94 3.54
N LEU A 183 10.94 -12.35 4.05
CA LEU A 183 10.34 -12.69 5.35
C LEU A 183 9.58 -14.02 5.34
N VAL A 184 9.26 -14.54 4.15
CA VAL A 184 8.50 -15.79 3.94
C VAL A 184 9.29 -16.77 3.07
N ASP A 185 10.61 -16.61 2.98
CA ASP A 185 11.50 -17.39 2.13
C ASP A 185 11.04 -17.45 0.66
N GLY A 186 10.46 -16.34 0.19
CA GLY A 186 9.96 -16.19 -1.17
C GLY A 186 10.95 -15.48 -2.08
N ASP A 187 10.90 -15.81 -3.37
CA ASP A 187 11.70 -15.22 -4.42
C ASP A 187 10.88 -14.39 -5.40
N LEU A 188 11.54 -13.46 -6.09
CA LEU A 188 10.96 -12.63 -7.15
C LEU A 188 11.78 -12.75 -8.42
N GLU A 189 11.14 -13.18 -9.50
CA GLU A 189 11.66 -13.15 -10.85
C GLU A 189 10.95 -12.07 -11.67
N ILE A 190 11.70 -11.27 -12.42
CA ILE A 190 11.17 -10.22 -13.28
C ILE A 190 11.49 -10.59 -14.73
N LEU A 191 10.45 -10.79 -15.52
CA LEU A 191 10.56 -11.04 -16.97
C LEU A 191 10.04 -9.78 -17.67
N SER A 192 10.94 -8.94 -18.17
CA SER A 192 10.57 -7.74 -18.92
C SER A 192 10.93 -7.91 -20.38
N GLN A 193 9.91 -7.81 -21.26
CA GLN A 193 10.11 -7.68 -22.69
C GLN A 193 9.76 -6.24 -23.05
N SER A 194 10.75 -5.44 -23.42
CA SER A 194 10.47 -4.12 -23.98
C SER A 194 9.79 -4.32 -25.34
N HIS A 195 8.52 -3.97 -25.44
CA HIS A 195 7.89 -3.79 -26.73
C HIS A 195 8.40 -2.50 -27.35
N PRO A 196 8.80 -2.53 -28.65
CA PRO A 196 9.34 -1.37 -29.36
C PRO A 196 8.30 -0.26 -29.56
#